data_e01fc043977a0bbc72112277c7f43832
#
_entry.id   e01fc043977a0bbc72112277c7f43832
#
_cell.length_a   1.000
_cell.length_b   1.000
_cell.length_c   1.000
_cell.angle_alpha   90.00
_cell.angle_beta   90.00
_cell.angle_gamma   90.00
#
_symmetry.space_group_name_H-M   'P 1'
#
loop_
_entity.id
_entity.type
_entity.pdbx_description
1 polymer ?
#
loop_
_entity_poly.entity_id
_entity_poly.type
_entity_poly.pdbx_seq_one_letter_code
_entity_poly.pdbx_strand_id
1 'polypeptide(L)'
;MPLRIGTRGSRLALAQAEMACRALARQGVEVETVIIRTKGDEVTGVPLHEIGGQGVFVRALDDAILSGEIDAAVHSMKDIPAKRPDGVTTIAVLPRESPADYLALSTGMADVAVVGTSSTRRRAQILRHDPTVQVKVLRGNVDTRVRRLLAGDYHAIVLAEAGMKRLGLTLRGFRLPPERFVPTANQGAVAVVCRDDPPLVITLSGLDHTPTRRDVSIERAVMEAVGGGCATPMGIYCRKGHLVAEILAPDGSRTERLERDVGTAAEAREQGEILRDRARDLIAMAPAAGDA
;
A
#
# COMPACT_ATOMS: atom_id res chain seq x y z
N MET A 1 -1.18 2.14 -32.74
CA MET A 1 -1.49 3.21 -31.78
C MET A 1 -0.75 2.89 -30.50
N PRO A 2 -0.18 3.87 -29.78
CA PRO A 2 0.49 3.63 -28.51
C PRO A 2 -0.50 3.07 -27.48
N LEU A 3 0.02 2.24 -26.59
CA LEU A 3 -0.73 1.67 -25.46
C LEU A 3 -0.94 2.76 -24.39
N ARG A 4 -2.18 3.07 -24.05
CA ARG A 4 -2.54 4.13 -23.10
C ARG A 4 -2.49 3.61 -21.66
N ILE A 5 -1.50 4.08 -20.90
CA ILE A 5 -1.27 3.69 -19.51
C ILE A 5 -1.81 4.78 -18.58
N GLY A 6 -2.90 4.49 -17.90
CA GLY A 6 -3.53 5.39 -16.94
C GLY A 6 -2.82 5.44 -15.61
N THR A 7 -2.75 6.62 -15.02
CA THR A 7 -2.21 6.85 -13.67
C THR A 7 -2.83 8.09 -13.04
N ARG A 8 -2.67 8.24 -11.71
CA ARG A 8 -3.03 9.47 -10.99
C ARG A 8 -1.97 10.55 -11.19
N GLY A 9 -2.35 11.82 -10.97
CA GLY A 9 -1.45 12.98 -11.12
C GLY A 9 -0.42 13.16 -10.00
N SER A 10 -0.38 12.33 -8.94
CA SER A 10 0.63 12.49 -7.88
C SER A 10 2.02 12.08 -8.38
N ARG A 11 3.08 12.77 -7.90
CA ARG A 11 4.47 12.46 -8.26
C ARG A 11 4.81 10.98 -8.09
N LEU A 12 4.35 10.34 -7.01
CA LEU A 12 4.59 8.93 -6.77
C LEU A 12 3.86 8.05 -7.79
N ALA A 13 2.62 8.36 -8.14
CA ALA A 13 1.86 7.60 -9.13
C ALA A 13 2.50 7.72 -10.53
N LEU A 14 2.94 8.92 -10.91
CA LEU A 14 3.68 9.16 -12.16
C LEU A 14 4.99 8.36 -12.20
N ALA A 15 5.77 8.37 -11.11
CA ALA A 15 7.01 7.58 -11.03
C ALA A 15 6.73 6.06 -11.16
N GLN A 16 5.62 5.56 -10.61
CA GLN A 16 5.21 4.17 -10.75
C GLN A 16 4.76 3.83 -12.17
N ALA A 17 3.98 4.70 -12.81
CA ALA A 17 3.60 4.53 -14.21
C ALA A 17 4.82 4.52 -15.14
N GLU A 18 5.78 5.42 -14.89
CA GLU A 18 7.02 5.47 -15.66
C GLU A 18 7.83 4.17 -15.57
N MET A 19 7.83 3.48 -14.41
CA MET A 19 8.48 2.17 -14.27
C MET A 19 7.88 1.14 -15.25
N ALA A 20 6.54 1.08 -15.33
CA ALA A 20 5.85 0.18 -16.26
C ALA A 20 6.08 0.58 -17.72
N CYS A 21 5.97 1.87 -18.05
CA CYS A 21 6.20 2.39 -19.40
C CYS A 21 7.62 2.11 -19.88
N ARG A 22 8.63 2.33 -19.05
CA ARG A 22 10.02 2.01 -19.38
C ARG A 22 10.24 0.51 -19.62
N ALA A 23 9.57 -0.35 -18.86
CA ALA A 23 9.67 -1.78 -19.05
C ALA A 23 9.01 -2.25 -20.35
N LEU A 24 7.85 -1.68 -20.71
CA LEU A 24 7.17 -1.91 -22.00
C LEU A 24 7.98 -1.39 -23.18
N ALA A 25 8.55 -0.20 -23.07
CA ALA A 25 9.39 0.38 -24.12
C ALA A 25 10.63 -0.50 -24.43
N ARG A 26 11.22 -1.15 -23.42
CA ARG A 26 12.30 -2.13 -23.61
C ARG A 26 11.87 -3.39 -24.39
N GLN A 27 10.57 -3.69 -24.39
CA GLN A 27 9.96 -4.77 -25.16
C GLN A 27 9.50 -4.32 -26.55
N GLY A 28 9.79 -3.06 -26.93
CA GLY A 28 9.38 -2.47 -28.21
C GLY A 28 7.93 -2.00 -28.26
N VAL A 29 7.25 -1.92 -27.12
CA VAL A 29 5.86 -1.45 -27.04
C VAL A 29 5.86 0.08 -26.93
N GLU A 30 5.19 0.76 -27.86
CA GLU A 30 4.96 2.19 -27.79
C GLU A 30 3.87 2.49 -26.75
N VAL A 31 4.13 3.43 -25.85
CA VAL A 31 3.26 3.73 -24.71
C VAL A 31 2.98 5.23 -24.58
N GLU A 32 1.77 5.57 -24.14
CA GLU A 32 1.36 6.91 -23.78
C GLU A 32 0.84 6.92 -22.35
N THR A 33 1.26 7.91 -21.55
CA THR A 33 0.76 8.07 -20.17
C THR A 33 -0.42 9.00 -20.14
N VAL A 34 -1.56 8.52 -19.62
CA VAL A 34 -2.80 9.28 -19.45
C VAL A 34 -3.04 9.56 -17.96
N ILE A 35 -3.19 10.83 -17.60
CA ILE A 35 -3.47 11.23 -16.20
C ILE A 35 -4.98 11.25 -15.99
N ILE A 36 -5.49 10.34 -15.17
CA ILE A 36 -6.88 10.30 -14.74
C ILE A 36 -7.04 11.08 -13.43
N ARG A 37 -7.87 12.12 -13.48
CA ARG A 37 -8.22 12.91 -12.29
C ARG A 37 -9.22 12.12 -11.45
N THR A 38 -8.99 12.04 -10.14
CA THR A 38 -9.89 11.35 -9.21
C THR A 38 -10.54 12.36 -8.28
N LYS A 39 -11.80 12.12 -7.88
CA LYS A 39 -12.50 12.97 -6.89
C LYS A 39 -11.70 13.10 -5.58
N GLY A 40 -10.92 12.09 -5.22
CA GLY A 40 -10.06 12.11 -4.04
C GLY A 40 -8.81 13.01 -4.17
N ASP A 41 -8.42 13.38 -5.40
CA ASP A 41 -7.32 14.33 -5.64
C ASP A 41 -7.83 15.80 -5.56
N GLU A 42 -9.12 16.03 -5.75
CA GLU A 42 -9.75 17.37 -5.75
C GLU A 42 -10.19 17.80 -4.35
N VAL A 43 -10.57 16.85 -3.50
CA VAL A 43 -11.10 17.15 -2.16
C VAL A 43 -9.97 17.12 -1.14
N THR A 44 -9.46 18.30 -0.79
CA THR A 44 -8.51 18.50 0.30
C THR A 44 -9.26 18.88 1.59
N GLY A 45 -9.04 18.15 2.68
CA GLY A 45 -9.57 18.50 4.01
C GLY A 45 -10.67 17.59 4.55
N VAL A 46 -11.32 16.78 3.73
CA VAL A 46 -12.34 15.82 4.18
C VAL A 46 -11.72 14.43 4.39
N PRO A 47 -12.12 13.66 5.42
CA PRO A 47 -11.66 12.29 5.64
C PRO A 47 -11.94 11.38 4.43
N LEU A 48 -10.97 10.52 4.06
CA LEU A 48 -11.10 9.60 2.91
C LEU A 48 -12.33 8.68 3.01
N HIS A 49 -12.77 8.33 4.21
CA HIS A 49 -13.95 7.51 4.43
C HIS A 49 -15.26 8.26 4.13
N GLU A 50 -15.27 9.59 4.22
CA GLU A 50 -16.43 10.43 3.87
C GLU A 50 -16.55 10.66 2.35
N ILE A 51 -15.46 10.51 1.59
CA ILE A 51 -15.41 10.71 0.12
C ILE A 51 -15.82 9.44 -0.65
N GLY A 52 -16.15 8.33 0.03
CA GLY A 52 -16.61 7.09 -0.63
C GLY A 52 -15.80 5.84 -0.33
N GLY A 53 -15.01 5.82 0.74
CA GLY A 53 -14.37 4.60 1.27
C GLY A 53 -13.15 4.12 0.50
N GLN A 54 -12.79 2.86 0.78
CA GLN A 54 -11.64 2.17 0.15
C GLN A 54 -11.80 2.11 -1.38
N GLY A 55 -10.77 2.51 -2.11
CA GLY A 55 -10.73 2.32 -3.56
C GLY A 55 -11.22 3.50 -4.41
N VAL A 56 -11.59 4.66 -3.83
CA VAL A 56 -12.00 5.84 -4.63
C VAL A 56 -10.97 6.19 -5.71
N PHE A 57 -9.69 6.09 -5.37
CA PHE A 57 -8.59 6.33 -6.31
C PHE A 57 -8.40 5.22 -7.35
N VAL A 58 -8.80 3.99 -7.00
CA VAL A 58 -8.70 2.84 -7.90
C VAL A 58 -9.90 2.82 -8.84
N ARG A 59 -11.09 3.14 -8.32
CA ARG A 59 -12.35 3.10 -9.08
C ARG A 59 -12.32 3.98 -10.33
N ALA A 60 -11.84 5.22 -10.25
CA ALA A 60 -11.78 6.10 -11.42
C ALA A 60 -10.88 5.54 -12.54
N LEU A 61 -9.79 4.86 -12.18
CA LEU A 61 -8.94 4.18 -13.16
C LEU A 61 -9.59 2.90 -13.70
N ASP A 62 -10.35 2.16 -12.87
CA ASP A 62 -11.13 1.00 -13.31
C ASP A 62 -12.22 1.41 -14.30
N ASP A 63 -12.94 2.49 -14.01
CA ASP A 63 -13.97 3.05 -14.89
C ASP A 63 -13.37 3.48 -16.24
N ALA A 64 -12.18 4.11 -16.24
CA ALA A 64 -11.46 4.50 -17.44
C ALA A 64 -10.96 3.29 -18.27
N ILE A 65 -10.59 2.17 -17.61
CA ILE A 65 -10.26 0.90 -18.28
C ILE A 65 -11.53 0.31 -18.94
N LEU A 66 -12.63 0.25 -18.21
CA LEU A 66 -13.88 -0.34 -18.68
C LEU A 66 -14.52 0.46 -19.81
N SER A 67 -14.42 1.80 -19.77
CA SER A 67 -14.88 2.68 -20.85
C SER A 67 -13.99 2.68 -22.10
N GLY A 68 -12.77 2.11 -21.99
CA GLY A 68 -11.78 2.13 -23.07
C GLY A 68 -11.08 3.49 -23.24
N GLU A 69 -11.16 4.39 -22.27
CA GLU A 69 -10.38 5.63 -22.24
C GLU A 69 -8.88 5.34 -22.10
N ILE A 70 -8.53 4.33 -21.30
CA ILE A 70 -7.18 3.80 -21.15
C ILE A 70 -7.16 2.28 -21.37
N ASP A 71 -6.01 1.74 -21.73
CA ASP A 71 -5.84 0.31 -21.98
C ASP A 71 -5.43 -0.44 -20.74
N ALA A 72 -4.59 0.19 -19.90
CA ALA A 72 -4.16 -0.34 -18.61
C ALA A 72 -3.94 0.79 -17.60
N ALA A 73 -3.91 0.45 -16.32
CA ALA A 73 -3.60 1.38 -15.23
C ALA A 73 -2.47 0.84 -14.34
N VAL A 74 -1.71 1.77 -13.74
CA VAL A 74 -0.64 1.44 -12.78
C VAL A 74 -1.02 1.91 -11.38
N HIS A 75 -0.89 1.00 -10.41
CA HIS A 75 -1.25 1.25 -9.01
C HIS A 75 -0.16 0.80 -8.04
N SER A 76 -0.08 1.45 -6.89
CA SER A 76 0.50 0.79 -5.72
C SER A 76 -0.37 -0.42 -5.35
N MET A 77 0.21 -1.62 -5.31
CA MET A 77 -0.55 -2.86 -5.09
C MET A 77 -1.33 -2.85 -3.77
N LYS A 78 -0.80 -2.20 -2.73
CA LYS A 78 -1.46 -2.07 -1.42
C LYS A 78 -2.75 -1.27 -1.43
N ASP A 79 -2.96 -0.43 -2.45
CA ASP A 79 -4.13 0.44 -2.57
C ASP A 79 -5.26 -0.26 -3.35
N ILE A 80 -4.97 -1.40 -3.98
CA ILE A 80 -5.94 -2.21 -4.73
C ILE A 80 -6.82 -3.00 -3.74
N PRO A 81 -8.14 -2.79 -3.75
CA PRO A 81 -9.06 -3.52 -2.88
C PRO A 81 -9.08 -5.02 -3.20
N ALA A 82 -9.55 -5.83 -2.24
CA ALA A 82 -9.69 -7.28 -2.43
C ALA A 82 -10.67 -7.61 -3.58
N LYS A 83 -11.80 -6.92 -3.63
CA LYS A 83 -12.79 -7.06 -4.72
C LYS A 83 -12.64 -5.94 -5.72
N ARG A 84 -12.63 -6.29 -7.00
CA ARG A 84 -12.60 -5.38 -8.14
C ARG A 84 -13.85 -5.55 -8.99
N PRO A 85 -14.20 -4.57 -9.85
CA PRO A 85 -15.24 -4.73 -10.85
C PRO A 85 -14.92 -5.93 -11.78
N ASP A 86 -15.97 -6.61 -12.25
CA ASP A 86 -15.82 -7.61 -13.30
C ASP A 86 -15.23 -6.97 -14.57
N GLY A 87 -14.44 -7.74 -15.29
CA GLY A 87 -13.74 -7.29 -16.50
C GLY A 87 -12.45 -6.51 -16.28
N VAL A 88 -12.01 -6.33 -15.01
CA VAL A 88 -10.73 -5.70 -14.68
C VAL A 88 -9.84 -6.67 -13.91
N THR A 89 -8.64 -6.92 -14.42
CA THR A 89 -7.69 -7.89 -13.85
C THR A 89 -6.33 -7.27 -13.55
N THR A 90 -5.66 -7.76 -12.51
CA THR A 90 -4.25 -7.46 -12.24
C THR A 90 -3.36 -8.38 -13.07
N ILE A 91 -2.92 -7.89 -14.23
CA ILE A 91 -2.19 -8.71 -15.19
C ILE A 91 -0.71 -8.87 -14.84
N ALA A 92 -0.07 -7.84 -14.30
CA ALA A 92 1.33 -7.91 -13.91
C ALA A 92 1.60 -7.26 -12.55
N VAL A 93 2.57 -7.81 -11.84
CA VAL A 93 3.17 -7.22 -10.64
C VAL A 93 4.65 -7.05 -10.90
N LEU A 94 5.11 -5.80 -10.87
CA LEU A 94 6.52 -5.47 -11.11
C LEU A 94 7.44 -5.98 -9.98
N PRO A 95 8.76 -6.08 -10.21
CA PRO A 95 9.72 -6.38 -9.14
C PRO A 95 9.48 -5.49 -7.92
N ARG A 96 9.34 -6.13 -6.74
CA ARG A 96 9.02 -5.44 -5.48
C ARG A 96 10.20 -4.58 -5.02
N GLU A 97 9.93 -3.33 -4.74
CA GLU A 97 10.84 -2.45 -4.01
C GLU A 97 10.71 -2.75 -2.50
N SER A 98 11.54 -2.11 -1.67
CA SER A 98 11.52 -2.32 -0.23
C SER A 98 10.11 -2.33 0.36
N PRO A 99 9.70 -3.38 1.10
CA PRO A 99 8.44 -3.42 1.83
C PRO A 99 8.49 -2.62 3.13
N ALA A 100 9.68 -2.20 3.59
CA ALA A 100 9.88 -1.55 4.87
C ALA A 100 9.17 -0.21 4.99
N ASP A 101 8.83 0.14 6.22
CA ASP A 101 8.57 1.51 6.61
C ASP A 101 9.89 2.22 6.96
N TYR A 102 9.87 3.54 6.93
CA TYR A 102 11.00 4.41 7.28
C TYR A 102 10.49 5.48 8.24
N LEU A 103 11.16 5.63 9.38
CA LEU A 103 10.93 6.70 10.31
C LEU A 103 11.84 7.88 9.93
N ALA A 104 11.26 8.87 9.26
CA ALA A 104 11.95 10.10 8.90
C ALA A 104 11.89 11.09 10.05
N LEU A 105 13.04 11.66 10.41
CA LEU A 105 13.21 12.57 11.54
C LEU A 105 13.30 14.01 11.08
N SER A 106 12.70 14.92 11.83
CA SER A 106 12.91 16.38 11.69
C SER A 106 14.36 16.74 12.05
N THR A 107 14.83 17.86 11.53
CA THR A 107 16.13 18.42 11.88
C THR A 107 16.05 19.17 13.21
N GLY A 108 17.10 19.06 14.02
CA GLY A 108 17.26 19.87 15.25
C GLY A 108 16.52 19.36 16.49
N MET A 109 15.87 18.20 16.44
CA MET A 109 15.19 17.61 17.60
C MET A 109 15.99 16.44 18.18
N ALA A 110 16.19 16.46 19.50
CA ALA A 110 16.91 15.42 20.23
C ALA A 110 16.01 14.21 20.51
N ASP A 111 14.73 14.45 20.86
CA ASP A 111 13.78 13.42 21.24
C ASP A 111 12.57 13.37 20.34
N VAL A 112 12.06 12.17 20.08
CA VAL A 112 10.87 11.94 19.25
C VAL A 112 9.65 11.85 20.15
N ALA A 113 9.03 12.99 20.46
CA ALA A 113 7.81 13.03 21.26
C ALA A 113 6.51 13.02 20.41
N VAL A 114 6.57 13.46 19.14
CA VAL A 114 5.40 13.55 18.26
C VAL A 114 5.69 12.87 16.93
N VAL A 115 4.93 11.81 16.60
CA VAL A 115 5.05 11.08 15.31
C VAL A 115 3.80 11.27 14.46
N GLY A 116 4.00 11.64 13.19
CA GLY A 116 2.93 11.85 12.21
C GLY A 116 2.61 10.59 11.41
N THR A 117 1.39 10.09 11.51
CA THR A 117 0.84 9.05 10.61
C THR A 117 -0.68 9.04 10.63
N SER A 118 -1.32 8.65 9.51
CA SER A 118 -2.76 8.36 9.44
C SER A 118 -3.04 6.85 9.37
N SER A 119 -2.00 6.01 9.44
CA SER A 119 -2.16 4.56 9.40
C SER A 119 -2.38 4.02 10.80
N THR A 120 -3.52 3.36 11.03
CA THR A 120 -3.86 2.68 12.28
C THR A 120 -2.82 1.63 12.66
N ARG A 121 -2.33 0.85 11.68
CA ARG A 121 -1.24 -0.11 11.86
C ARG A 121 0.04 0.57 12.36
N ARG A 122 0.52 1.61 11.68
CA ARG A 122 1.75 2.33 12.07
C ARG A 122 1.61 2.96 13.44
N ARG A 123 0.45 3.55 13.74
CA ARG A 123 0.12 4.08 15.06
C ARG A 123 0.28 3.01 16.13
N ALA A 124 -0.39 1.87 15.98
CA ALA A 124 -0.34 0.78 16.95
C ALA A 124 1.07 0.23 17.14
N GLN A 125 1.83 0.05 16.05
CA GLN A 125 3.22 -0.43 16.11
C GLN A 125 4.16 0.56 16.80
N ILE A 126 3.99 1.87 16.58
CA ILE A 126 4.77 2.92 17.28
C ILE A 126 4.46 2.87 18.77
N LEU A 127 3.18 2.88 19.15
CA LEU A 127 2.74 2.86 20.54
C LEU A 127 3.15 1.56 21.27
N ARG A 128 3.19 0.42 20.59
CA ARG A 128 3.74 -0.82 21.11
C ARG A 128 5.23 -0.67 21.44
N HIS A 129 5.97 0.05 20.61
CA HIS A 129 7.42 0.24 20.81
C HIS A 129 7.74 1.29 21.85
N ASP A 130 6.99 2.41 21.82
CA ASP A 130 7.12 3.50 22.77
C ASP A 130 5.73 4.12 23.07
N PRO A 131 5.09 3.73 24.19
CA PRO A 131 3.77 4.23 24.55
C PRO A 131 3.76 5.71 25.00
N THR A 132 4.92 6.32 25.19
CA THR A 132 5.03 7.73 25.58
C THR A 132 4.93 8.69 24.41
N VAL A 133 5.09 8.20 23.18
CA VAL A 133 5.04 8.99 21.96
C VAL A 133 3.61 9.42 21.64
N GLN A 134 3.41 10.70 21.38
CA GLN A 134 2.14 11.21 20.85
C GLN A 134 2.06 10.96 19.34
N VAL A 135 1.10 10.15 18.91
CA VAL A 135 0.84 9.92 17.47
C VAL A 135 -0.26 10.86 16.99
N LYS A 136 0.09 11.76 16.05
CA LYS A 136 -0.83 12.71 15.42
C LYS A 136 -1.15 12.32 13.97
N VAL A 137 -2.37 12.62 13.55
CA VAL A 137 -2.82 12.37 12.17
C VAL A 137 -2.00 13.22 11.18
N LEU A 138 -1.40 12.55 10.18
CA LEU A 138 -0.69 13.17 9.07
C LEU A 138 -1.25 12.66 7.74
N ARG A 139 -1.89 13.54 6.99
CA ARG A 139 -2.50 13.26 5.67
C ARG A 139 -1.75 13.96 4.54
N GLY A 140 -2.12 13.60 3.31
CA GLY A 140 -1.55 14.12 2.07
C GLY A 140 -0.64 13.10 1.38
N ASN A 141 -0.18 13.46 0.19
CA ASN A 141 0.83 12.69 -0.54
C ASN A 141 2.22 12.82 0.13
N VAL A 142 3.20 12.07 -0.36
CA VAL A 142 4.55 12.03 0.23
C VAL A 142 5.16 13.43 0.34
N ASP A 143 5.04 14.25 -0.71
CA ASP A 143 5.62 15.60 -0.74
C ASP A 143 5.01 16.50 0.35
N THR A 144 3.70 16.44 0.55
CA THR A 144 3.01 17.20 1.60
C THR A 144 3.47 16.76 2.99
N ARG A 145 3.61 15.44 3.21
CA ARG A 145 4.08 14.90 4.49
C ARG A 145 5.50 15.30 4.81
N VAL A 146 6.39 15.25 3.80
CA VAL A 146 7.80 15.68 3.95
C VAL A 146 7.88 17.17 4.24
N ARG A 147 7.11 18.01 3.54
CA ARG A 147 7.05 19.45 3.80
C ARG A 147 6.64 19.74 5.24
N ARG A 148 5.64 19.04 5.77
CA ARG A 148 5.19 19.22 7.15
C ARG A 148 6.21 18.75 8.18
N LEU A 149 6.97 17.68 7.88
CA LEU A 149 8.10 17.25 8.70
C LEU A 149 9.19 18.35 8.76
N LEU A 150 9.57 18.87 7.59
CA LEU A 150 10.60 19.92 7.48
C LEU A 150 10.17 21.25 8.10
N ALA A 151 8.86 21.53 8.13
CA ALA A 151 8.29 22.68 8.83
C ALA A 151 8.26 22.53 10.36
N GLY A 152 8.60 21.32 10.89
CA GLY A 152 8.62 21.06 12.33
C GLY A 152 7.25 20.73 12.95
N ASP A 153 6.20 20.49 12.13
CA ASP A 153 4.88 20.09 12.62
C ASP A 153 4.91 18.75 13.38
N TYR A 154 5.93 17.93 13.11
CA TYR A 154 6.17 16.62 13.72
C TYR A 154 7.66 16.44 14.01
N HIS A 155 7.99 15.71 15.07
CA HIS A 155 9.37 15.30 15.36
C HIS A 155 9.82 14.18 14.41
N ALA A 156 8.89 13.30 14.03
CA ALA A 156 9.11 12.26 13.05
C ALA A 156 7.82 11.96 12.25
N ILE A 157 7.98 11.36 11.08
CA ILE A 157 6.86 10.80 10.28
C ILE A 157 7.22 9.42 9.77
N VAL A 158 6.19 8.58 9.56
CA VAL A 158 6.43 7.25 8.96
C VAL A 158 6.02 7.23 7.50
N LEU A 159 6.97 6.90 6.64
CA LEU A 159 6.81 6.76 5.19
C LEU A 159 7.07 5.32 4.74
N ALA A 160 6.51 4.91 3.59
CA ALA A 160 6.95 3.69 2.93
C ALA A 160 8.30 3.95 2.24
N GLU A 161 9.33 3.16 2.56
CA GLU A 161 10.67 3.32 1.99
C GLU A 161 10.67 3.26 0.45
N ALA A 162 9.84 2.37 -0.12
CA ALA A 162 9.66 2.29 -1.58
C ALA A 162 9.18 3.60 -2.21
N GLY A 163 8.29 4.33 -1.52
CA GLY A 163 7.82 5.64 -1.99
C GLY A 163 8.94 6.69 -1.98
N MET A 164 9.74 6.70 -0.94
CA MET A 164 10.91 7.59 -0.84
C MET A 164 11.92 7.32 -1.95
N LYS A 165 12.28 6.05 -2.16
CA LYS A 165 13.23 5.65 -3.21
C LYS A 165 12.76 6.05 -4.61
N ARG A 166 11.47 5.80 -4.93
CA ARG A 166 10.88 6.17 -6.23
C ARG A 166 10.87 7.67 -6.48
N LEU A 167 10.81 8.46 -5.42
CA LEU A 167 10.84 9.93 -5.51
C LEU A 167 12.26 10.51 -5.36
N GLY A 168 13.28 9.68 -5.18
CA GLY A 168 14.67 10.12 -4.95
C GLY A 168 14.84 10.90 -3.65
N LEU A 169 14.01 10.64 -2.64
CA LEU A 169 14.07 11.36 -1.37
C LEU A 169 15.10 10.74 -0.43
N THR A 170 15.99 11.59 0.08
CA THR A 170 16.92 11.25 1.16
C THR A 170 16.57 12.09 2.38
N LEU A 171 16.11 11.43 3.45
CA LEU A 171 15.73 12.06 4.71
C LEU A 171 16.58 11.49 5.85
N ARG A 172 16.86 12.32 6.85
CA ARG A 172 17.45 11.82 8.11
C ARG A 172 16.45 10.86 8.76
N GLY A 173 16.93 9.75 9.32
CA GLY A 173 16.07 8.76 9.95
C GLY A 173 16.61 7.35 9.79
N PHE A 174 15.76 6.36 9.96
CA PHE A 174 16.15 4.97 9.88
C PHE A 174 15.03 4.07 9.34
N ARG A 175 15.46 3.02 8.69
CA ARG A 175 14.58 1.96 8.19
C ARG A 175 14.01 1.16 9.35
N LEU A 176 12.71 0.89 9.30
CA LEU A 176 12.03 0.00 10.24
C LEU A 176 12.01 -1.41 9.63
N PRO A 177 12.67 -2.41 10.27
CA PRO A 177 12.75 -3.77 9.72
C PRO A 177 11.36 -4.40 9.56
N PRO A 178 11.01 -4.97 8.39
CA PRO A 178 9.69 -5.56 8.14
C PRO A 178 9.31 -6.69 9.09
N GLU A 179 10.31 -7.37 9.65
CA GLU A 179 10.13 -8.46 10.59
C GLU A 179 9.67 -7.98 11.98
N ARG A 180 9.93 -6.71 12.30
CA ARG A 180 9.58 -6.08 13.60
C ARG A 180 8.43 -5.08 13.45
N PHE A 181 8.45 -4.30 12.38
CA PHE A 181 7.40 -3.37 11.97
C PHE A 181 6.74 -3.92 10.71
N VAL A 182 5.87 -4.92 10.91
CA VAL A 182 5.26 -5.67 9.80
C VAL A 182 4.46 -4.70 8.92
N PRO A 183 4.82 -4.55 7.62
CA PRO A 183 4.18 -3.58 6.74
C PRO A 183 2.73 -3.98 6.42
N THR A 184 1.99 -3.07 5.81
CA THR A 184 0.71 -3.44 5.21
C THR A 184 0.94 -4.41 4.06
N ALA A 185 0.00 -5.31 3.81
CA ALA A 185 0.05 -6.22 2.68
C ALA A 185 0.39 -5.49 1.38
N ASN A 186 1.25 -6.09 0.57
CA ASN A 186 1.66 -5.63 -0.76
C ASN A 186 2.45 -4.30 -0.78
N GLN A 187 2.90 -3.79 0.37
CA GLN A 187 3.73 -2.59 0.40
C GLN A 187 5.02 -2.79 -0.43
N GLY A 188 5.36 -1.80 -1.25
CA GLY A 188 6.51 -1.83 -2.14
C GLY A 188 6.25 -2.40 -3.53
N ALA A 189 5.15 -3.16 -3.73
CA ALA A 189 4.78 -3.69 -5.04
C ALA A 189 3.98 -2.69 -5.87
N VAL A 190 4.16 -2.74 -7.19
CA VAL A 190 3.42 -1.98 -8.20
C VAL A 190 2.67 -2.98 -9.07
N ALA A 191 1.38 -2.73 -9.29
CA ALA A 191 0.53 -3.54 -10.14
C ALA A 191 0.20 -2.84 -11.44
N VAL A 192 0.14 -3.60 -12.51
CA VAL A 192 -0.43 -3.23 -13.81
C VAL A 192 -1.77 -3.94 -13.94
N VAL A 193 -2.79 -3.18 -14.26
CA VAL A 193 -4.16 -3.64 -14.33
C VAL A 193 -4.72 -3.30 -15.70
N CYS A 194 -5.45 -4.22 -16.33
CA CYS A 194 -6.11 -3.98 -17.61
C CYS A 194 -7.48 -4.65 -17.65
N ARG A 195 -8.26 -4.40 -18.72
CA ARG A 195 -9.43 -5.22 -19.01
C ARG A 195 -8.99 -6.61 -19.47
N ASP A 196 -9.91 -7.55 -19.36
CA ASP A 196 -9.69 -8.93 -19.84
C ASP A 196 -9.82 -8.98 -21.37
N ASP A 197 -8.74 -8.56 -22.05
CA ASP A 197 -8.61 -8.44 -23.50
C ASP A 197 -7.33 -9.20 -23.90
N PRO A 198 -7.44 -10.30 -24.67
CA PRO A 198 -6.30 -11.17 -24.96
C PRO A 198 -5.05 -10.47 -25.51
N PRO A 199 -5.11 -9.54 -26.48
CA PRO A 199 -3.97 -8.76 -26.92
C PRO A 199 -3.28 -7.96 -25.82
N LEU A 200 -4.05 -7.32 -24.92
CA LEU A 200 -3.51 -6.59 -23.79
C LEU A 200 -2.87 -7.52 -22.77
N VAL A 201 -3.55 -8.64 -22.46
CA VAL A 201 -3.05 -9.67 -21.53
C VAL A 201 -1.70 -10.19 -22.01
N ILE A 202 -1.55 -10.57 -23.29
CA ILE A 202 -0.30 -11.09 -23.86
C ILE A 202 0.80 -10.02 -23.72
N THR A 203 0.53 -8.78 -24.11
CA THR A 203 1.52 -7.70 -24.10
C THR A 203 1.96 -7.36 -22.67
N LEU A 204 1.03 -7.24 -21.74
CA LEU A 204 1.31 -6.77 -20.38
C LEU A 204 1.83 -7.86 -19.46
N SER A 205 1.50 -9.13 -19.70
CA SER A 205 1.98 -10.26 -18.88
C SER A 205 3.51 -10.40 -18.87
N GLY A 206 4.20 -9.94 -19.91
CA GLY A 206 5.65 -9.87 -19.95
C GLY A 206 6.30 -8.97 -18.88
N LEU A 207 5.51 -8.13 -18.23
CA LEU A 207 5.94 -7.31 -17.09
C LEU A 207 5.91 -8.06 -15.75
N ASP A 208 5.29 -9.23 -15.70
CA ASP A 208 5.03 -9.91 -14.43
C ASP A 208 6.29 -10.51 -13.82
N HIS A 209 6.56 -10.14 -12.58
CA HIS A 209 7.68 -10.69 -11.82
C HIS A 209 7.16 -11.80 -10.90
N THR A 210 7.27 -13.03 -11.35
CA THR A 210 6.76 -14.24 -10.69
C THR A 210 7.11 -14.34 -9.19
N PRO A 211 8.37 -14.06 -8.73
CA PRO A 211 8.68 -14.09 -7.32
C PRO A 211 7.89 -13.06 -6.49
N THR A 212 7.73 -11.83 -7.02
CA THR A 212 6.91 -10.81 -6.34
C THR A 212 5.43 -11.20 -6.34
N ARG A 213 4.91 -11.67 -7.47
CA ARG A 213 3.50 -12.12 -7.57
C ARG A 213 3.19 -13.20 -6.54
N ARG A 214 4.08 -14.19 -6.38
CA ARG A 214 3.91 -15.23 -5.36
C ARG A 214 3.77 -14.64 -3.95
N ASP A 215 4.73 -13.81 -3.54
CA ASP A 215 4.75 -13.21 -2.21
C ASP A 215 3.51 -12.33 -1.95
N VAL A 216 3.15 -11.46 -2.91
CA VAL A 216 1.97 -10.59 -2.76
C VAL A 216 0.65 -11.37 -2.82
N SER A 217 0.58 -12.49 -3.54
CA SER A 217 -0.60 -13.36 -3.55
C SER A 217 -0.83 -14.02 -2.18
N ILE A 218 0.26 -14.44 -1.53
CA ILE A 218 0.24 -14.95 -0.15
C ILE A 218 -0.26 -13.86 0.81
N GLU A 219 0.31 -12.65 0.74
CA GLU A 219 -0.12 -11.54 1.60
C GLU A 219 -1.59 -11.17 1.40
N ARG A 220 -2.08 -11.17 0.15
CA ARG A 220 -3.49 -10.91 -0.16
C ARG A 220 -4.40 -11.99 0.39
N ALA A 221 -4.03 -13.27 0.26
CA ALA A 221 -4.82 -14.38 0.77
C ALA A 221 -5.03 -14.29 2.28
N VAL A 222 -3.97 -13.91 3.03
CA VAL A 222 -4.07 -13.64 4.48
C VAL A 222 -4.98 -12.45 4.75
N MET A 223 -4.78 -11.34 4.05
CA MET A 223 -5.59 -10.11 4.22
C MET A 223 -7.08 -10.37 3.98
N GLU A 224 -7.42 -11.12 2.94
CA GLU A 224 -8.79 -11.49 2.61
C GLU A 224 -9.41 -12.43 3.64
N ALA A 225 -8.65 -13.40 4.15
CA ALA A 225 -9.11 -14.37 5.14
C ALA A 225 -9.32 -13.73 6.52
N VAL A 226 -8.43 -12.81 6.93
CA VAL A 226 -8.60 -12.03 8.16
C VAL A 226 -9.85 -11.17 8.05
N GLY A 227 -10.10 -10.59 6.88
CA GLY A 227 -11.12 -9.57 6.75
C GLY A 227 -10.70 -8.30 7.50
N GLY A 228 -11.67 -7.64 8.07
CA GLY A 228 -11.44 -6.34 8.71
C GLY A 228 -11.35 -5.22 7.69
N GLY A 229 -11.56 -4.01 8.12
CA GLY A 229 -11.47 -2.81 7.28
C GLY A 229 -10.08 -2.15 7.36
N CYS A 230 -9.94 -1.02 6.68
CA CYS A 230 -8.77 -0.15 6.77
C CYS A 230 -8.47 0.33 8.20
N ALA A 231 -9.46 0.28 9.10
CA ALA A 231 -9.33 0.67 10.49
C ALA A 231 -8.60 -0.37 11.34
N THR A 232 -8.58 -1.66 10.94
CA THR A 232 -7.92 -2.73 11.68
C THR A 232 -6.40 -2.56 11.60
N PRO A 233 -5.68 -2.44 12.74
CA PRO A 233 -4.23 -2.34 12.75
C PRO A 233 -3.59 -3.69 12.39
N MET A 234 -3.39 -3.95 11.10
CA MET A 234 -2.91 -5.23 10.58
C MET A 234 -1.65 -5.06 9.73
N GLY A 235 -0.63 -5.85 10.03
CA GLY A 235 0.59 -5.99 9.24
C GLY A 235 0.66 -7.37 8.61
N ILE A 236 1.05 -7.46 7.33
CA ILE A 236 1.25 -8.73 6.62
C ILE A 236 2.44 -8.59 5.68
N TYR A 237 3.36 -9.49 5.78
CA TYR A 237 4.57 -9.51 4.98
C TYR A 237 4.98 -10.93 4.63
N CYS A 238 5.25 -11.17 3.36
CA CYS A 238 5.81 -12.42 2.87
C CYS A 238 7.08 -12.15 2.06
N ARG A 239 8.09 -12.98 2.24
CA ARG A 239 9.30 -12.99 1.44
C ARG A 239 9.76 -14.42 1.20
N LYS A 240 9.75 -14.84 -0.07
CA LYS A 240 10.14 -16.20 -0.50
C LYS A 240 9.36 -17.30 0.24
N GLY A 241 8.10 -17.04 0.53
CA GLY A 241 7.22 -17.97 1.25
C GLY A 241 7.28 -17.86 2.79
N HIS A 242 8.23 -17.11 3.35
CA HIS A 242 8.24 -16.82 4.78
C HIS A 242 7.25 -15.71 5.10
N LEU A 243 6.14 -16.07 5.75
CA LEU A 243 5.01 -15.21 6.08
C LEU A 243 5.12 -14.74 7.53
N VAL A 244 4.98 -13.44 7.72
CA VAL A 244 4.80 -12.78 9.01
C VAL A 244 3.51 -11.98 8.96
N ALA A 245 2.59 -12.23 9.88
CA ALA A 245 1.33 -11.48 9.98
C ALA A 245 1.03 -11.14 11.43
N GLU A 246 0.50 -9.93 11.67
CA GLU A 246 0.11 -9.48 13.00
C GLU A 246 -1.13 -8.59 12.96
N ILE A 247 -1.93 -8.68 14.03
CA ILE A 247 -3.05 -7.78 14.32
C ILE A 247 -2.79 -7.19 15.69
N LEU A 248 -2.94 -5.87 15.82
CA LEU A 248 -2.66 -5.14 17.04
C LEU A 248 -3.92 -4.49 17.61
N ALA A 249 -3.94 -4.29 18.93
CA ALA A 249 -4.84 -3.33 19.54
C ALA A 249 -4.51 -1.91 19.03
N PRO A 250 -5.50 -1.01 18.87
CA PRO A 250 -5.27 0.35 18.36
C PRO A 250 -4.27 1.18 19.18
N ASP A 251 -4.14 0.89 20.47
CA ASP A 251 -3.20 1.50 21.41
C ASP A 251 -1.82 0.80 21.47
N GLY A 252 -1.63 -0.30 20.73
CA GLY A 252 -0.41 -1.08 20.71
C GLY A 252 -0.18 -2.00 21.92
N SER A 253 -1.10 -2.04 22.89
CA SER A 253 -0.95 -2.79 24.15
C SER A 253 -0.93 -4.30 23.97
N ARG A 254 -1.60 -4.80 22.92
CA ARG A 254 -1.72 -6.23 22.63
C ARG A 254 -1.49 -6.51 21.16
N THR A 255 -0.97 -7.70 20.87
CA THR A 255 -0.69 -8.16 19.50
C THR A 255 -0.91 -9.66 19.39
N GLU A 256 -1.67 -10.08 18.40
CA GLU A 256 -1.68 -11.45 17.90
C GLU A 256 -0.78 -11.52 16.68
N ARG A 257 0.17 -12.46 16.69
CA ARG A 257 1.17 -12.61 15.64
C ARG A 257 1.34 -14.08 15.26
N LEU A 258 1.52 -14.32 13.98
CA LEU A 258 1.97 -15.60 13.46
C LEU A 258 3.18 -15.41 12.53
N GLU A 259 4.02 -16.43 12.48
CA GLU A 259 5.17 -16.51 11.59
C GLU A 259 5.28 -17.96 11.10
N ARG A 260 5.21 -18.17 9.78
CA ARG A 260 5.12 -19.48 9.14
C ARG A 260 5.73 -19.47 7.76
N ASP A 261 6.26 -20.60 7.34
CA ASP A 261 6.57 -20.85 5.95
C ASP A 261 5.32 -21.38 5.25
N VAL A 262 4.98 -20.78 4.11
CA VAL A 262 3.82 -21.12 3.28
C VAL A 262 4.22 -21.20 1.82
N GLY A 263 3.72 -22.21 1.12
CA GLY A 263 4.03 -22.47 -0.27
C GLY A 263 3.04 -21.84 -1.24
N THR A 264 1.77 -21.74 -0.80
CA THR A 264 0.63 -21.39 -1.65
C THR A 264 -0.27 -20.32 -1.01
N ALA A 265 -1.09 -19.68 -1.84
CA ALA A 265 -2.13 -18.76 -1.35
C ALA A 265 -3.23 -19.48 -0.55
N ALA A 266 -3.47 -20.78 -0.82
CA ALA A 266 -4.44 -21.58 -0.07
C ALA A 266 -3.95 -21.81 1.37
N GLU A 267 -2.71 -22.27 1.57
CA GLU A 267 -2.10 -22.38 2.89
C GLU A 267 -2.07 -21.03 3.62
N ALA A 268 -1.76 -19.94 2.90
CA ALA A 268 -1.77 -18.61 3.48
C ALA A 268 -3.16 -18.17 3.95
N ARG A 269 -4.22 -18.54 3.21
CA ARG A 269 -5.62 -18.30 3.61
C ARG A 269 -5.95 -18.99 4.94
N GLU A 270 -5.57 -20.26 5.09
CA GLU A 270 -5.75 -21.00 6.35
C GLU A 270 -5.05 -20.30 7.52
N GLN A 271 -3.81 -19.82 7.31
CA GLN A 271 -3.11 -19.05 8.34
C GLN A 271 -3.81 -17.74 8.67
N GLY A 272 -4.42 -17.09 7.67
CA GLY A 272 -5.24 -15.90 7.86
C GLY A 272 -6.49 -16.16 8.71
N GLU A 273 -7.16 -17.29 8.49
CA GLU A 273 -8.33 -17.71 9.28
C GLU A 273 -7.94 -17.99 10.74
N ILE A 274 -6.81 -18.69 10.96
CA ILE A 274 -6.27 -18.92 12.31
C ILE A 274 -5.96 -17.60 13.00
N LEU A 275 -5.32 -16.66 12.31
CA LEU A 275 -4.99 -15.34 12.86
C LEU A 275 -6.26 -14.54 13.19
N ARG A 276 -7.25 -14.54 12.31
CA ARG A 276 -8.57 -13.92 12.53
C ARG A 276 -9.23 -14.44 13.80
N ASP A 277 -9.26 -15.76 13.96
CA ASP A 277 -9.93 -16.39 15.11
C ASP A 277 -9.22 -16.10 16.43
N ARG A 278 -7.89 -16.04 16.44
CA ARG A 278 -7.09 -15.62 17.60
C ARG A 278 -7.28 -14.15 17.95
N ALA A 279 -7.35 -13.30 16.93
CA ALA A 279 -7.40 -11.84 17.09
C ALA A 279 -8.83 -11.27 17.03
N ARG A 280 -9.86 -12.08 17.21
CA ARG A 280 -11.28 -11.68 17.07
C ARG A 280 -11.63 -10.46 17.91
N ASP A 281 -11.14 -10.41 19.14
CA ASP A 281 -11.34 -9.29 20.05
C ASP A 281 -10.55 -8.04 19.61
N LEU A 282 -9.33 -8.17 19.09
CA LEU A 282 -8.56 -7.05 18.56
C LEU A 282 -9.17 -6.45 17.29
N ILE A 283 -9.73 -7.31 16.43
CA ILE A 283 -10.46 -6.85 15.23
C ILE A 283 -11.71 -6.06 15.63
N ALA A 284 -12.42 -6.51 16.67
CA ALA A 284 -13.60 -5.83 17.18
C ALA A 284 -13.29 -4.48 17.87
N MET A 285 -12.05 -4.26 18.33
CA MET A 285 -11.60 -2.97 18.88
C MET A 285 -11.30 -1.92 17.79
N ALA A 286 -11.24 -2.31 16.52
CA ALA A 286 -11.00 -1.37 15.44
C ALA A 286 -12.18 -0.36 15.40
N PRO A 287 -11.90 0.97 15.34
CA PRO A 287 -12.97 1.95 15.26
C PRO A 287 -13.85 1.69 14.04
N ALA A 288 -15.14 1.88 14.18
CA ALA A 288 -16.06 1.79 13.05
C ALA A 288 -15.60 2.73 11.91
N ALA A 289 -15.86 2.36 10.68
CA ALA A 289 -15.52 3.20 9.53
C ALA A 289 -16.33 4.52 9.64
N GLY A 290 -15.78 5.52 10.31
CA GLY A 290 -16.43 6.81 10.61
C GLY A 290 -15.83 7.53 11.81
N ASP A 291 -15.19 6.82 12.73
CA ASP A 291 -14.72 7.39 14.02
C ASP A 291 -13.19 7.62 14.07
N ALA A 292 -12.45 7.56 12.95
CA ALA A 292 -10.99 7.67 12.92
C ALA A 292 -10.46 8.92 12.19
#